data_e873b476fcfc8da6a362b337ad31773b
#
_entry.id   e873b476fcfc8da6a362b337ad31773b
#
_cell.length_a   1.000
_cell.length_b   1.000
_cell.length_c   1.000
_cell.angle_alpha   90.00
_cell.angle_beta   90.00
_cell.angle_gamma   90.00
#
_symmetry.space_group_name_H-M   'P 1'
#
loop_
_entity.id
_entity.type
_entity.pdbx_description
1 polymer ?
#
loop_
_entity_poly.entity_id
_entity_poly.type
_entity_poly.pdbx_seq_one_letter_code
_entity_poly.pdbx_strand_id
1 'polypeptide(L)'
;MAEQDRKKFKTVPAMDMDDYKQKLRKHRLNVMKRTIFIVLIILLILAGIGLFMALRHYENFDILSSVDRTNTEAAIFDEFKCNILKYSNDGALYMDAYNERIWNQTYEMANPTIDQCGNYLTIYDKKGTDIYILTPEGLVSHIETTMTIEQVSVAAQGTVAVLMKNQGTAYLVLYDKNGTELVNGAIYGEDGGYPIAIALSSDAIKLAVSMLDINDGNVKTTIAFYNFGSVGENEIDRIVAANSFSDMVIPEMHFVSKDRMIAYGDSEIIIFEGTQKPKVTQEIVLADEAKSIFHNNKYIGIVYSNDDETVTHHITVYDMHGYTIMDKDFGLDYSKIEFLSNNEVCVSNDYSCDIYTARGIYKFHYDFDEKIQKVIAGGTGLNYTFVLDGKTEKIRLK
;
A
#
# COMPACT_ATOMS: atom_id res chain seq x y z
N MET A 1 72.40 15.65 -67.67
CA MET A 1 71.23 16.44 -68.06
C MET A 1 70.06 15.83 -67.29
N ALA A 2 69.67 16.38 -66.13
CA ALA A 2 68.59 15.90 -65.31
C ALA A 2 67.39 16.88 -65.40
N GLU A 3 66.37 16.41 -66.03
CA GLU A 3 65.13 17.15 -66.24
C GLU A 3 64.28 17.02 -64.95
N GLN A 4 64.10 18.12 -64.22
CA GLN A 4 63.31 18.24 -63.01
C GLN A 4 61.84 18.29 -63.37
N ASP A 5 61.14 17.22 -63.05
CA ASP A 5 59.67 17.14 -63.15
C ASP A 5 59.02 18.05 -62.09
N ARG A 6 58.58 19.25 -62.45
CA ARG A 6 57.86 20.18 -61.61
C ARG A 6 56.42 19.70 -61.49
N LYS A 7 56.06 19.09 -60.39
CA LYS A 7 54.67 18.84 -60.03
C LYS A 7 53.89 20.19 -59.97
N LYS A 8 53.00 20.38 -60.93
CA LYS A 8 52.05 21.50 -60.95
C LYS A 8 51.04 21.33 -59.80
N PHE A 9 51.09 22.19 -58.82
CA PHE A 9 50.03 22.31 -57.81
C PHE A 9 48.74 22.68 -58.54
N LYS A 10 47.66 21.85 -58.39
CA LYS A 10 46.31 22.23 -58.81
C LYS A 10 45.82 23.35 -57.91
N THR A 11 45.57 24.52 -58.44
CA THR A 11 44.88 25.61 -57.76
C THR A 11 43.46 25.19 -57.47
N VAL A 12 43.11 25.03 -56.19
CA VAL A 12 41.75 24.83 -55.74
C VAL A 12 41.05 26.17 -55.87
N PRO A 13 39.91 26.28 -56.57
CA PRO A 13 39.18 27.53 -56.66
C PRO A 13 38.76 28.00 -55.25
N ALA A 14 38.92 29.28 -55.00
CA ALA A 14 38.52 29.92 -53.73
C ALA A 14 37.03 29.67 -53.52
N MET A 15 36.71 28.80 -52.58
CA MET A 15 35.33 28.48 -52.21
C MET A 15 34.76 29.68 -51.45
N ASP A 16 33.61 30.19 -51.90
CA ASP A 16 32.94 31.29 -51.22
C ASP A 16 32.63 30.86 -49.78
N MET A 17 33.10 31.66 -48.82
CA MET A 17 32.96 31.35 -47.37
C MET A 17 31.51 31.20 -46.95
N ASP A 18 30.59 31.84 -47.64
CA ASP A 18 29.16 31.71 -47.32
C ASP A 18 28.55 30.40 -47.85
N ASP A 19 29.00 29.93 -49.00
CA ASP A 19 28.65 28.64 -49.57
C ASP A 19 29.19 27.47 -48.70
N TYR A 20 30.41 27.63 -48.18
CA TYR A 20 31.00 26.69 -47.23
C TYR A 20 30.21 26.63 -45.90
N LYS A 21 29.85 27.77 -45.31
CA LYS A 21 29.03 27.86 -44.11
C LYS A 21 27.65 27.24 -44.30
N GLN A 22 27.03 27.46 -45.46
CA GLN A 22 25.73 26.85 -45.76
C GLN A 22 25.84 25.29 -45.90
N LYS A 23 26.87 24.79 -46.55
CA LYS A 23 27.10 23.33 -46.67
C LYS A 23 27.40 22.69 -45.32
N LEU A 24 28.18 23.33 -44.46
CA LEU A 24 28.40 22.89 -43.08
C LEU A 24 27.12 22.89 -42.24
N ARG A 25 26.28 23.92 -42.39
CA ARG A 25 25.01 24.01 -41.68
C ARG A 25 24.04 22.92 -42.11
N LYS A 26 23.93 22.65 -43.42
CA LYS A 26 23.15 21.55 -43.99
C LYS A 26 23.65 20.19 -43.52
N HIS A 27 24.97 19.98 -43.50
CA HIS A 27 25.59 18.75 -43.04
C HIS A 27 25.29 18.52 -41.54
N ARG A 28 25.50 19.52 -40.68
CA ARG A 28 25.17 19.44 -39.25
C ARG A 28 23.69 19.16 -39.01
N LEU A 29 22.78 19.80 -39.73
CA LEU A 29 21.35 19.54 -39.66
C LEU A 29 20.98 18.09 -40.08
N ASN A 30 21.63 17.59 -41.14
CA ASN A 30 21.39 16.20 -41.58
C ASN A 30 21.95 15.18 -40.60
N VAL A 31 23.13 15.42 -40.04
CA VAL A 31 23.70 14.57 -38.99
C VAL A 31 22.79 14.61 -37.75
N MET A 32 22.37 15.81 -37.31
CA MET A 32 21.44 15.94 -36.17
C MET A 32 20.12 15.22 -36.42
N LYS A 33 19.51 15.38 -37.60
CA LYS A 33 18.28 14.63 -37.95
C LYS A 33 18.48 13.14 -37.93
N ARG A 34 19.61 12.66 -38.46
CA ARG A 34 19.94 11.22 -38.45
C ARG A 34 20.16 10.69 -37.04
N THR A 35 20.83 11.46 -36.18
CA THR A 35 21.04 11.09 -34.77
C THR A 35 19.71 11.05 -34.00
N ILE A 36 18.87 12.08 -34.17
CA ILE A 36 17.52 12.11 -33.57
C ILE A 36 16.69 10.91 -34.02
N PHE A 37 16.74 10.57 -35.33
CA PHE A 37 16.00 9.42 -35.88
C PHE A 37 16.48 8.10 -35.28
N ILE A 38 17.80 7.91 -35.12
CA ILE A 38 18.38 6.71 -34.48
C ILE A 38 17.95 6.63 -33.02
N VAL A 39 18.01 7.75 -32.26
CA VAL A 39 17.56 7.80 -30.87
C VAL A 39 16.07 7.46 -30.75
N LEU A 40 15.23 7.98 -31.64
CA LEU A 40 13.79 7.64 -31.67
C LEU A 40 13.57 6.15 -31.94
N ILE A 41 14.29 5.53 -32.85
CA ILE A 41 14.19 4.08 -33.10
C ILE A 41 14.60 3.30 -31.86
N ILE A 42 15.69 3.66 -31.20
CA ILE A 42 16.14 3.00 -29.98
C ILE A 42 15.07 3.12 -28.88
N LEU A 43 14.49 4.32 -28.69
CA LEU A 43 13.41 4.54 -27.72
C LEU A 43 12.18 3.70 -28.06
N LEU A 44 11.83 3.57 -29.35
CA LEU A 44 10.70 2.78 -29.80
C LEU A 44 10.93 1.27 -29.59
N ILE A 45 12.15 0.79 -29.82
CA ILE A 45 12.53 -0.61 -29.52
C ILE A 45 12.47 -0.87 -28.01
N LEU A 46 13.01 0.04 -27.18
CA LEU A 46 12.96 -0.09 -25.72
C LEU A 46 11.53 -0.06 -25.21
N ALA A 47 10.69 0.81 -25.76
CA ALA A 47 9.27 0.87 -25.43
C ALA A 47 8.54 -0.44 -25.84
N GLY A 48 8.86 -0.98 -27.02
CA GLY A 48 8.31 -2.25 -27.50
C GLY A 48 8.72 -3.44 -26.61
N ILE A 49 9.97 -3.50 -26.19
CA ILE A 49 10.46 -4.51 -25.23
C ILE A 49 9.77 -4.35 -23.88
N GLY A 50 9.66 -3.12 -23.38
CA GLY A 50 8.94 -2.83 -22.13
C GLY A 50 7.48 -3.23 -22.19
N LEU A 51 6.78 -2.93 -23.29
CA LEU A 51 5.40 -3.33 -23.51
C LEU A 51 5.24 -4.85 -23.59
N PHE A 52 6.13 -5.53 -24.32
CA PHE A 52 6.13 -6.98 -24.41
C PHE A 52 6.32 -7.65 -23.04
N MET A 53 7.25 -7.15 -22.22
CA MET A 53 7.46 -7.67 -20.87
C MET A 53 6.27 -7.37 -19.94
N ALA A 54 5.62 -6.22 -20.11
CA ALA A 54 4.46 -5.84 -19.31
C ALA A 54 3.19 -6.64 -19.65
N LEU A 55 3.06 -7.13 -20.88
CA LEU A 55 1.91 -7.91 -21.35
C LEU A 55 2.12 -9.42 -21.24
N ARG A 56 3.32 -9.87 -20.83
CA ARG A 56 3.65 -11.29 -20.78
C ARG A 56 2.92 -11.99 -19.64
N HIS A 57 2.23 -13.07 -19.97
CA HIS A 57 1.69 -14.06 -19.04
C HIS A 57 2.74 -15.12 -18.71
N TYR A 58 2.79 -15.55 -17.46
CA TYR A 58 3.72 -16.55 -16.95
C TYR A 58 2.93 -17.71 -16.35
N GLU A 59 3.23 -18.93 -16.79
CA GLU A 59 2.61 -20.17 -16.28
C GLU A 59 3.59 -20.99 -15.43
N ASN A 60 4.87 -20.58 -15.42
CA ASN A 60 5.93 -21.30 -14.74
C ASN A 60 6.89 -20.35 -14.02
N PHE A 61 7.66 -20.91 -13.12
CA PHE A 61 8.71 -20.21 -12.40
C PHE A 61 9.92 -21.10 -12.14
N ASP A 62 11.06 -20.47 -11.88
CA ASP A 62 12.25 -21.13 -11.35
C ASP A 62 12.34 -20.89 -9.84
N ILE A 63 12.55 -21.94 -9.05
CA ILE A 63 12.80 -21.83 -7.62
C ILE A 63 14.25 -21.35 -7.44
N LEU A 64 14.44 -20.17 -6.88
CA LEU A 64 15.75 -19.60 -6.57
C LEU A 64 16.29 -20.10 -5.23
N SER A 65 15.41 -20.28 -4.26
CA SER A 65 15.71 -20.90 -2.96
C SER A 65 14.43 -21.49 -2.36
N SER A 66 14.57 -22.61 -1.67
CA SER A 66 13.52 -23.24 -0.87
C SER A 66 14.11 -23.56 0.49
N VAL A 67 13.42 -23.12 1.56
CA VAL A 67 13.87 -23.30 2.94
C VAL A 67 12.72 -23.90 3.74
N ASP A 68 12.95 -25.06 4.34
CA ASP A 68 11.97 -25.71 5.20
C ASP A 68 11.73 -24.92 6.48
N ARG A 69 10.51 -24.95 6.95
CA ARG A 69 10.06 -24.24 8.14
C ARG A 69 9.15 -25.13 8.99
N THR A 70 9.35 -25.09 10.30
CA THR A 70 8.36 -25.64 11.24
C THR A 70 7.25 -24.63 11.45
N ASN A 71 6.02 -25.01 11.06
CA ASN A 71 4.85 -24.20 11.34
C ASN A 71 4.29 -24.55 12.72
N THR A 72 3.83 -23.52 13.43
CA THR A 72 2.88 -23.66 14.53
C THR A 72 1.48 -23.46 13.98
N GLU A 73 0.56 -24.33 14.30
CA GLU A 73 -0.86 -24.16 14.00
C GLU A 73 -1.32 -22.78 14.53
N ALA A 74 -2.16 -22.08 13.80
CA ALA A 74 -2.70 -20.74 14.11
C ALA A 74 -1.74 -19.55 13.99
N ALA A 75 -0.58 -19.66 13.34
CA ALA A 75 0.25 -18.51 13.05
C ALA A 75 -0.26 -17.74 11.84
N ILE A 76 -0.27 -16.40 11.94
CA ILE A 76 -0.59 -15.47 10.85
C ILE A 76 0.72 -14.98 10.24
N PHE A 77 0.73 -14.89 8.91
CA PHE A 77 1.87 -14.37 8.17
C PHE A 77 1.50 -13.07 7.47
N ASP A 78 2.37 -12.08 7.62
CA ASP A 78 2.25 -10.81 6.94
C ASP A 78 3.60 -10.30 6.41
N GLU A 79 3.57 -9.24 5.62
CA GLU A 79 4.74 -8.54 5.12
C GLU A 79 5.05 -7.32 6.00
N PHE A 80 6.28 -7.21 6.48
CA PHE A 80 6.80 -5.98 7.06
C PHE A 80 8.14 -5.65 6.42
N LYS A 81 8.23 -4.52 5.73
CA LYS A 81 9.47 -4.08 5.04
C LYS A 81 10.08 -5.14 4.10
N CYS A 82 9.26 -5.75 3.24
CA CYS A 82 9.65 -6.80 2.30
C CYS A 82 10.19 -8.09 2.95
N ASN A 83 10.02 -8.25 4.25
CA ASN A 83 10.39 -9.42 5.03
C ASN A 83 9.14 -10.10 5.61
N ILE A 84 9.32 -11.29 6.15
CA ILE A 84 8.24 -12.12 6.67
C ILE A 84 8.02 -11.80 8.15
N LEU A 85 6.83 -11.35 8.49
CA LEU A 85 6.34 -11.26 9.85
C LEU A 85 5.43 -12.47 10.13
N LYS A 86 5.80 -13.31 11.07
CA LYS A 86 4.96 -14.39 11.60
C LYS A 86 4.53 -14.01 13.01
N TYR A 87 3.23 -14.01 13.31
CA TYR A 87 2.75 -13.72 14.66
C TYR A 87 1.60 -14.66 15.06
N SER A 88 1.43 -14.85 16.34
CA SER A 88 0.43 -15.72 16.98
C SER A 88 0.10 -15.17 18.36
N ASN A 89 -0.71 -15.90 19.11
CA ASN A 89 -1.05 -15.57 20.51
C ASN A 89 0.18 -15.53 21.44
N ASP A 90 1.25 -16.28 21.11
CA ASP A 90 2.41 -16.49 22.00
C ASP A 90 3.62 -15.62 21.64
N GLY A 91 3.55 -14.86 20.53
CA GLY A 91 4.65 -14.03 20.11
C GLY A 91 4.71 -13.76 18.61
N ALA A 92 5.74 -12.99 18.22
CA ALA A 92 6.03 -12.65 16.85
C ALA A 92 7.48 -12.95 16.48
N LEU A 93 7.69 -13.41 15.26
CA LEU A 93 8.98 -13.72 14.68
C LEU A 93 9.12 -12.94 13.36
N TYR A 94 10.20 -12.19 13.24
CA TYR A 94 10.55 -11.46 12.04
C TYR A 94 11.75 -12.09 11.37
N MET A 95 11.60 -12.41 10.07
CA MET A 95 12.55 -13.20 9.29
C MET A 95 12.74 -12.58 7.92
N ASP A 96 13.91 -12.78 7.36
CA ASP A 96 14.15 -12.48 5.95
C ASP A 96 13.55 -13.53 4.99
N ALA A 97 13.74 -13.33 3.70
CA ALA A 97 13.26 -14.23 2.66
C ALA A 97 13.95 -15.63 2.65
N TYR A 98 14.99 -15.82 3.45
CA TYR A 98 15.71 -17.08 3.63
C TYR A 98 15.35 -17.76 4.96
N ASN A 99 14.30 -17.27 5.66
CA ASN A 99 13.89 -17.68 7.00
C ASN A 99 14.97 -17.45 8.08
N GLU A 100 15.99 -16.60 7.82
CA GLU A 100 16.92 -16.19 8.84
C GLU A 100 16.23 -15.24 9.81
N ARG A 101 16.29 -15.59 11.11
CA ARG A 101 15.63 -14.81 12.15
C ARG A 101 16.34 -13.48 12.35
N ILE A 102 15.61 -12.39 12.18
CA ILE A 102 16.08 -11.04 12.49
C ILE A 102 15.84 -10.76 13.98
N TRP A 103 14.59 -10.93 14.43
CA TRP A 103 14.24 -10.85 15.85
C TRP A 103 13.06 -11.79 16.21
N ASN A 104 12.90 -12.00 17.50
CA ASN A 104 11.78 -12.74 18.09
C ASN A 104 11.28 -11.96 19.31
N GLN A 105 9.98 -11.72 19.38
CA GLN A 105 9.29 -11.08 20.50
C GLN A 105 8.27 -12.04 21.08
N THR A 106 8.43 -12.42 22.34
CA THR A 106 7.45 -13.22 23.07
C THR A 106 6.45 -12.31 23.77
N TYR A 107 5.22 -12.71 23.76
CA TYR A 107 4.10 -12.11 24.50
C TYR A 107 3.00 -13.16 24.67
N GLU A 108 1.97 -12.82 25.44
CA GLU A 108 0.75 -13.62 25.55
C GLU A 108 -0.43 -12.71 25.28
N MET A 109 -1.13 -12.91 24.15
CA MET A 109 -2.26 -12.11 23.69
C MET A 109 -3.41 -12.99 23.27
N ALA A 110 -4.64 -12.58 23.57
CA ALA A 110 -5.83 -13.31 23.14
C ALA A 110 -6.16 -13.03 21.66
N ASN A 111 -6.02 -11.78 21.22
CA ASN A 111 -6.37 -11.33 19.87
C ASN A 111 -5.27 -10.42 19.29
N PRO A 112 -4.08 -10.96 18.95
CA PRO A 112 -3.00 -10.18 18.41
C PRO A 112 -3.39 -9.56 17.07
N THR A 113 -3.29 -8.25 16.99
CA THR A 113 -3.62 -7.45 15.81
C THR A 113 -2.42 -6.54 15.51
N ILE A 114 -2.20 -6.26 14.23
CA ILE A 114 -1.09 -5.40 13.81
C ILE A 114 -1.60 -4.11 13.16
N ASP A 115 -0.81 -3.07 13.29
CA ASP A 115 -0.85 -1.87 12.46
C ASP A 115 0.57 -1.42 12.13
N GLN A 116 0.78 -0.90 10.92
CA GLN A 116 2.14 -0.57 10.46
C GLN A 116 2.18 0.73 9.65
N CYS A 117 3.16 1.56 9.94
CA CYS A 117 3.42 2.78 9.19
C CYS A 117 4.93 3.09 9.12
N GLY A 118 5.44 3.27 7.91
CA GLY A 118 6.86 3.53 7.72
C GLY A 118 7.72 2.39 8.28
N ASN A 119 8.61 2.68 9.24
CA ASN A 119 9.49 1.70 9.89
C ASN A 119 8.92 1.17 11.22
N TYR A 120 7.71 1.56 11.58
CA TYR A 120 7.11 1.14 12.84
C TYR A 120 5.98 0.14 12.59
N LEU A 121 5.95 -0.87 13.42
CA LEU A 121 4.94 -1.90 13.54
C LEU A 121 4.44 -1.89 14.97
N THR A 122 3.13 -1.91 15.16
CA THR A 122 2.52 -2.23 16.44
C THR A 122 1.92 -3.62 16.40
N ILE A 123 2.11 -4.40 17.45
CA ILE A 123 1.36 -5.62 17.73
C ILE A 123 0.64 -5.37 19.04
N TYR A 124 -0.67 -5.46 19.03
CA TYR A 124 -1.49 -5.16 20.20
C TYR A 124 -2.57 -6.22 20.42
N ASP A 125 -2.94 -6.42 21.67
CA ASP A 125 -4.05 -7.32 22.02
C ASP A 125 -5.37 -6.58 21.89
N LYS A 126 -6.11 -6.84 20.79
CA LYS A 126 -7.46 -6.27 20.62
C LYS A 126 -8.40 -6.85 21.66
N LYS A 127 -9.04 -6.00 22.46
CA LYS A 127 -9.81 -6.32 23.66
C LYS A 127 -8.96 -6.73 24.88
N GLY A 128 -7.65 -6.66 24.79
CA GLY A 128 -6.71 -6.72 25.89
C GLY A 128 -6.11 -5.37 26.24
N THR A 129 -4.88 -5.35 26.79
CA THR A 129 -4.23 -4.14 27.34
C THR A 129 -2.83 -3.89 26.82
N ASP A 130 -2.24 -4.82 26.08
CA ASP A 130 -0.83 -4.80 25.69
C ASP A 130 -0.62 -4.25 24.28
N ILE A 131 0.41 -3.39 24.12
CA ILE A 131 0.85 -2.85 22.84
C ILE A 131 2.38 -2.94 22.79
N TYR A 132 2.90 -3.64 21.78
CA TYR A 132 4.33 -3.69 21.45
C TYR A 132 4.61 -2.80 20.26
N ILE A 133 5.53 -1.86 20.40
CA ILE A 133 6.04 -1.00 19.32
C ILE A 133 7.36 -1.58 18.85
N LEU A 134 7.43 -1.97 17.58
CA LEU A 134 8.57 -2.66 16.98
C LEU A 134 9.05 -1.93 15.72
N THR A 135 10.30 -2.22 15.36
CA THR A 135 10.94 -1.78 14.12
C THR A 135 11.62 -2.99 13.46
N PRO A 136 12.19 -2.86 12.25
CA PRO A 136 13.02 -3.92 11.68
C PRO A 136 14.18 -4.37 12.58
N GLU A 137 14.63 -3.53 13.51
CA GLU A 137 15.71 -3.81 14.46
C GLU A 137 15.23 -4.53 15.73
N GLY A 138 13.92 -4.55 15.99
CA GLY A 138 13.29 -5.22 17.12
C GLY A 138 12.40 -4.33 17.97
N LEU A 139 12.21 -4.70 19.22
CA LEU A 139 11.36 -4.00 20.20
C LEU A 139 11.89 -2.60 20.51
N VAL A 140 11.01 -1.61 20.40
CA VAL A 140 11.25 -0.22 20.84
C VAL A 140 10.70 -0.01 22.23
N SER A 141 9.41 -0.35 22.43
CA SER A 141 8.74 -0.22 23.74
C SER A 141 7.55 -1.17 23.86
N HIS A 142 7.16 -1.42 25.11
CA HIS A 142 5.94 -2.11 25.50
C HIS A 142 5.10 -1.18 26.35
N ILE A 143 3.82 -1.04 26.00
CA ILE A 143 2.85 -0.24 26.71
C ILE A 143 1.78 -1.18 27.24
N GLU A 144 1.53 -1.11 28.55
CA GLU A 144 0.41 -1.76 29.19
C GLU A 144 -0.63 -0.69 29.54
N THR A 145 -1.81 -0.78 28.91
CA THR A 145 -2.90 0.16 29.13
C THR A 145 -3.74 -0.24 30.33
N THR A 146 -4.41 0.73 30.96
CA THR A 146 -5.33 0.45 32.08
C THR A 146 -6.75 0.12 31.64
N MET A 147 -7.04 0.24 30.36
CA MET A 147 -8.36 0.06 29.75
C MET A 147 -8.27 -0.83 28.52
N THR A 148 -9.39 -1.42 28.16
CA THR A 148 -9.48 -2.33 27.01
C THR A 148 -9.25 -1.63 25.69
N ILE A 149 -8.32 -2.11 24.92
CA ILE A 149 -7.95 -1.61 23.59
C ILE A 149 -8.99 -2.05 22.55
N GLU A 150 -9.56 -1.09 21.83
CA GLU A 150 -10.44 -1.33 20.68
C GLU A 150 -9.67 -1.29 19.37
N GLN A 151 -8.83 -0.29 19.20
CA GLN A 151 -8.01 -0.09 17.99
C GLN A 151 -6.74 0.69 18.31
N VAL A 152 -5.70 0.37 17.56
CA VAL A 152 -4.41 1.09 17.56
C VAL A 152 -4.13 1.58 16.16
N SER A 153 -3.54 2.78 16.03
CA SER A 153 -3.03 3.29 14.76
C SER A 153 -1.66 3.92 14.98
N VAL A 154 -0.66 3.51 14.19
CA VAL A 154 0.74 3.94 14.33
C VAL A 154 1.14 4.91 13.23
N ALA A 155 1.93 5.93 13.58
CA ALA A 155 2.55 6.88 12.63
C ALA A 155 3.99 6.48 12.27
N ALA A 156 4.53 7.08 11.20
CA ALA A 156 5.87 6.72 10.67
C ALA A 156 7.04 7.07 11.59
N GLN A 157 6.84 7.90 12.63
CA GLN A 157 7.82 8.18 13.69
C GLN A 157 7.62 7.36 14.97
N GLY A 158 6.64 6.43 14.97
CA GLY A 158 6.35 5.56 16.09
C GLY A 158 5.40 6.14 17.15
N THR A 159 4.80 7.29 16.89
CA THR A 159 3.65 7.77 17.70
C THR A 159 2.47 6.85 17.47
N VAL A 160 1.76 6.50 18.55
CA VAL A 160 0.66 5.54 18.53
C VAL A 160 -0.60 6.19 19.08
N ALA A 161 -1.67 6.16 18.31
CA ALA A 161 -3.01 6.52 18.79
C ALA A 161 -3.74 5.24 19.21
N VAL A 162 -4.36 5.27 20.38
CA VAL A 162 -5.06 4.13 20.97
C VAL A 162 -6.49 4.55 21.31
N LEU A 163 -7.45 3.84 20.71
CA LEU A 163 -8.84 3.91 21.10
C LEU A 163 -9.11 2.84 22.15
N MET A 164 -9.53 3.25 23.33
CA MET A 164 -9.85 2.36 24.44
C MET A 164 -11.27 2.55 24.91
N LYS A 165 -11.79 1.55 25.60
CA LYS A 165 -13.15 1.59 26.18
C LYS A 165 -13.15 1.16 27.63
N ASN A 166 -13.90 1.90 28.45
CA ASN A 166 -14.17 1.53 29.83
C ASN A 166 -15.60 1.91 30.20
N GLN A 167 -16.42 0.94 30.64
CA GLN A 167 -17.78 1.14 31.13
C GLN A 167 -18.68 2.04 30.26
N GLY A 168 -18.56 1.91 28.92
CA GLY A 168 -19.38 2.67 27.96
C GLY A 168 -18.77 4.01 27.54
N THR A 169 -17.72 4.50 28.21
CA THR A 169 -16.96 5.68 27.80
C THR A 169 -15.78 5.25 26.94
N ALA A 170 -15.55 5.97 25.85
CA ALA A 170 -14.37 5.79 25.01
C ALA A 170 -13.27 6.78 25.39
N TYR A 171 -12.04 6.33 25.29
CA TYR A 171 -10.85 7.12 25.59
C TYR A 171 -9.91 7.07 24.39
N LEU A 172 -9.39 8.23 24.05
CA LEU A 172 -8.39 8.38 22.99
C LEU A 172 -7.08 8.85 23.61
N VAL A 173 -6.06 8.02 23.50
CA VAL A 173 -4.73 8.33 24.05
C VAL A 173 -3.69 8.24 22.96
N LEU A 174 -2.79 9.22 22.93
CA LEU A 174 -1.60 9.20 22.08
C LEU A 174 -0.37 8.94 22.94
N TYR A 175 0.45 7.99 22.50
CA TYR A 175 1.75 7.70 23.10
C TYR A 175 2.88 8.02 22.12
N ASP A 176 4.01 8.47 22.61
CA ASP A 176 5.23 8.50 21.82
C ASP A 176 5.80 7.07 21.65
N LYS A 177 6.81 6.93 20.80
CA LYS A 177 7.47 5.64 20.55
C LYS A 177 8.08 4.97 21.79
N ASN A 178 8.29 5.70 22.87
CA ASN A 178 8.85 5.20 24.14
C ASN A 178 7.76 4.85 25.17
N GLY A 179 6.49 4.99 24.79
CA GLY A 179 5.35 4.75 25.67
C GLY A 179 4.96 5.93 26.57
N THR A 180 5.50 7.14 26.31
CA THR A 180 5.13 8.32 27.06
C THR A 180 3.79 8.85 26.56
N GLU A 181 2.82 9.07 27.44
CA GLU A 181 1.53 9.67 27.11
C GLU A 181 1.71 11.12 26.66
N LEU A 182 1.23 11.46 25.47
CA LEU A 182 1.27 12.79 24.87
C LEU A 182 -0.08 13.51 24.99
N VAL A 183 -1.16 12.77 24.79
CA VAL A 183 -2.56 13.27 24.81
C VAL A 183 -3.43 12.21 25.44
N ASN A 184 -4.40 12.64 26.25
CA ASN A 184 -5.43 11.78 26.81
C ASN A 184 -6.76 12.54 26.83
N GLY A 185 -7.77 11.98 26.20
CA GLY A 185 -9.10 12.56 26.10
C GLY A 185 -10.20 11.52 26.21
N ALA A 186 -11.26 11.85 26.91
CA ALA A 186 -12.48 11.04 26.95
C ALA A 186 -13.45 11.51 25.86
N ILE A 187 -14.10 10.58 25.18
CA ILE A 187 -15.17 10.84 24.20
C ILE A 187 -16.48 10.33 24.79
N TYR A 188 -17.40 11.24 25.06
CA TYR A 188 -18.70 10.91 25.60
C TYR A 188 -19.72 10.74 24.47
N GLY A 189 -20.38 9.59 24.42
CA GLY A 189 -21.33 9.24 23.35
C GLY A 189 -22.59 10.11 23.30
N GLU A 190 -22.90 10.80 24.39
CA GLU A 190 -24.10 11.67 24.50
C GLU A 190 -24.01 12.93 23.62
N ASP A 191 -22.80 13.38 23.28
CA ASP A 191 -22.57 14.65 22.57
C ASP A 191 -22.26 14.47 21.05
N GLY A 192 -22.20 13.28 20.51
CA GLY A 192 -21.84 13.13 19.07
C GLY A 192 -21.69 11.70 18.55
N GLY A 193 -22.13 10.70 19.31
CA GLY A 193 -22.03 9.29 18.93
C GLY A 193 -20.81 8.58 19.51
N TYR A 194 -20.74 7.26 19.29
CA TYR A 194 -19.67 6.40 19.79
C TYR A 194 -18.54 6.29 18.78
N PRO A 195 -17.28 6.44 19.17
CA PRO A 195 -16.16 6.21 18.27
C PRO A 195 -16.06 4.71 17.92
N ILE A 196 -16.04 4.44 16.62
CA ILE A 196 -15.97 3.09 16.06
C ILE A 196 -14.69 2.81 15.31
N ALA A 197 -13.99 3.86 14.84
CA ALA A 197 -12.70 3.72 14.15
C ALA A 197 -11.83 4.97 14.36
N ILE A 198 -10.52 4.76 14.32
CA ILE A 198 -9.50 5.82 14.31
C ILE A 198 -8.50 5.61 13.20
N ALA A 199 -7.91 6.71 12.71
CA ALA A 199 -6.78 6.66 11.79
C ALA A 199 -5.83 7.82 12.10
N LEU A 200 -4.54 7.52 12.28
CA LEU A 200 -3.48 8.49 12.54
C LEU A 200 -2.68 8.77 11.27
N SER A 201 -2.47 10.04 10.93
CA SER A 201 -1.65 10.41 9.80
C SER A 201 -0.19 9.99 10.00
N SER A 202 0.52 9.69 8.90
CA SER A 202 1.91 9.19 8.98
C SER A 202 2.89 10.14 9.66
N ASP A 203 2.56 11.44 9.76
CA ASP A 203 3.32 12.45 10.50
C ASP A 203 2.80 12.68 11.95
N ALA A 204 1.80 11.91 12.40
CA ALA A 204 1.11 12.01 13.69
C ALA A 204 0.52 13.41 14.00
N ILE A 205 0.34 14.25 12.99
CA ILE A 205 -0.25 15.59 13.19
C ILE A 205 -1.77 15.53 13.17
N LYS A 206 -2.35 14.67 12.33
CA LYS A 206 -3.81 14.55 12.18
C LYS A 206 -4.28 13.17 12.65
N LEU A 207 -5.39 13.18 13.36
CA LEU A 207 -6.10 11.98 13.75
C LEU A 207 -7.56 12.11 13.31
N ALA A 208 -8.05 11.14 12.58
CA ALA A 208 -9.45 10.99 12.25
C ALA A 208 -10.12 10.06 13.26
N VAL A 209 -11.33 10.41 13.68
CA VAL A 209 -12.19 9.57 14.52
C VAL A 209 -13.56 9.46 13.84
N SER A 210 -13.98 8.23 13.56
CA SER A 210 -15.32 7.91 13.06
C SER A 210 -16.25 7.69 14.24
N MET A 211 -17.29 8.51 14.37
CA MET A 211 -18.27 8.47 15.45
C MET A 211 -19.62 8.08 14.89
N LEU A 212 -20.18 6.98 15.38
CA LEU A 212 -21.49 6.46 15.02
C LEU A 212 -22.56 6.92 16.00
N ASP A 213 -23.58 7.60 15.50
CA ASP A 213 -24.77 8.01 16.23
C ASP A 213 -25.99 7.27 15.69
N ILE A 214 -26.74 6.62 16.58
CA ILE A 214 -27.97 5.90 16.25
C ILE A 214 -29.07 6.46 17.13
N ASN A 215 -29.90 7.31 16.55
CA ASN A 215 -31.02 7.97 17.24
C ASN A 215 -32.35 7.73 16.50
N ASP A 216 -33.34 7.23 17.22
CA ASP A 216 -34.69 6.99 16.70
C ASP A 216 -34.76 6.21 15.38
N GLY A 217 -33.82 5.25 15.19
CA GLY A 217 -33.73 4.45 13.98
C GLY A 217 -32.96 5.12 12.83
N ASN A 218 -32.47 6.34 12.99
CA ASN A 218 -31.60 7.01 12.03
C ASN A 218 -30.14 6.71 12.37
N VAL A 219 -29.37 6.38 11.36
CA VAL A 219 -27.93 6.14 11.46
C VAL A 219 -27.19 7.34 10.91
N LYS A 220 -26.22 7.84 11.65
CA LYS A 220 -25.35 8.93 11.21
C LYS A 220 -23.92 8.65 11.64
N THR A 221 -22.99 8.73 10.72
CA THR A 221 -21.56 8.72 11.06
C THR A 221 -20.98 10.12 10.90
N THR A 222 -20.23 10.57 11.90
CA THR A 222 -19.47 11.81 11.82
C THR A 222 -17.97 11.49 11.90
N ILE A 223 -17.21 11.91 10.89
CA ILE A 223 -15.75 11.85 10.91
C ILE A 223 -15.21 13.19 11.39
N ALA A 224 -14.61 13.20 12.58
CA ALA A 224 -13.94 14.36 13.15
C ALA A 224 -12.43 14.25 12.94
N PHE A 225 -11.82 15.35 12.51
CA PHE A 225 -10.36 15.45 12.34
C PHE A 225 -9.77 16.33 13.42
N TYR A 226 -8.93 15.74 14.25
CA TYR A 226 -8.09 16.43 15.22
C TYR A 226 -6.76 16.82 14.59
N ASN A 227 -6.21 17.96 14.98
CA ASN A 227 -4.88 18.40 14.54
C ASN A 227 -4.04 18.74 15.78
N PHE A 228 -2.97 18.02 16.01
CA PHE A 228 -2.05 18.19 17.14
C PHE A 228 -0.92 19.18 16.86
N GLY A 229 -0.89 19.77 15.65
CA GLY A 229 0.02 20.86 15.29
C GLY A 229 -0.52 22.23 15.65
N SER A 230 0.20 23.26 15.27
CA SER A 230 -0.12 24.67 15.59
C SER A 230 -1.48 25.17 15.09
N VAL A 231 -2.04 24.55 14.04
CA VAL A 231 -3.38 24.92 13.54
C VAL A 231 -4.46 24.48 14.53
N GLY A 232 -4.34 23.27 15.08
CA GLY A 232 -5.31 22.76 16.05
C GLY A 232 -5.24 23.44 17.42
N GLU A 233 -4.09 24.06 17.78
CA GLU A 233 -3.98 24.83 19.02
C GLU A 233 -4.94 26.02 19.10
N ASN A 234 -5.39 26.52 17.94
CA ASN A 234 -6.30 27.64 17.83
C ASN A 234 -7.78 27.20 17.67
N GLU A 235 -8.06 25.90 17.62
CA GLU A 235 -9.40 25.35 17.45
C GLU A 235 -9.89 24.72 18.75
N ILE A 236 -11.22 24.75 18.97
CA ILE A 236 -11.86 24.12 20.13
C ILE A 236 -11.60 22.60 20.04
N ASP A 237 -11.13 22.03 21.15
CA ASP A 237 -10.82 20.59 21.27
C ASP A 237 -9.88 20.06 20.19
N ARG A 238 -9.12 20.96 19.53
CA ARG A 238 -8.24 20.65 18.39
C ARG A 238 -8.95 20.10 17.16
N ILE A 239 -10.28 20.19 17.06
CA ILE A 239 -11.05 19.73 15.92
C ILE A 239 -10.97 20.76 14.79
N VAL A 240 -10.35 20.37 13.67
CA VAL A 240 -10.12 21.25 12.51
C VAL A 240 -11.12 21.04 11.38
N ALA A 241 -11.80 19.89 11.36
CA ALA A 241 -12.86 19.57 10.42
C ALA A 241 -13.78 18.48 11.00
N ALA A 242 -15.05 18.50 10.62
CA ALA A 242 -15.99 17.42 10.87
C ALA A 242 -16.93 17.29 9.67
N ASN A 243 -17.18 16.06 9.25
CA ASN A 243 -18.08 15.73 8.15
C ASN A 243 -19.06 14.66 8.62
N SER A 244 -20.35 14.91 8.41
CA SER A 244 -21.43 14.00 8.81
C SER A 244 -22.07 13.35 7.58
N PHE A 245 -22.32 12.05 7.68
CA PHE A 245 -22.90 11.19 6.66
C PHE A 245 -24.16 10.56 7.24
N SER A 246 -25.32 10.82 6.63
CA SER A 246 -26.59 10.23 7.04
C SER A 246 -26.79 8.88 6.39
N ASP A 247 -27.42 7.95 7.10
CA ASP A 247 -27.74 6.61 6.65
C ASP A 247 -26.49 5.81 6.17
N MET A 248 -25.33 6.10 6.80
CA MET A 248 -24.07 5.45 6.45
C MET A 248 -23.29 5.08 7.73
N VAL A 249 -22.72 3.88 7.75
CA VAL A 249 -21.77 3.43 8.77
C VAL A 249 -20.37 3.41 8.16
N ILE A 250 -19.38 4.03 8.84
CA ILE A 250 -17.99 4.07 8.40
C ILE A 250 -17.11 3.38 9.47
N PRO A 251 -16.96 2.06 9.39
CA PRO A 251 -16.28 1.28 10.41
C PRO A 251 -14.76 1.24 10.28
N GLU A 252 -14.22 1.73 9.18
CA GLU A 252 -12.79 1.63 8.87
C GLU A 252 -12.28 2.86 8.14
N MET A 253 -11.08 3.31 8.52
CA MET A 253 -10.40 4.45 7.93
C MET A 253 -8.89 4.24 7.93
N HIS A 254 -8.20 4.69 6.88
CA HIS A 254 -6.75 4.61 6.78
C HIS A 254 -6.14 5.87 6.18
N PHE A 255 -5.12 6.43 6.83
CA PHE A 255 -4.26 7.42 6.19
C PHE A 255 -3.26 6.71 5.26
N VAL A 256 -3.44 6.88 3.96
CA VAL A 256 -2.53 6.36 2.92
C VAL A 256 -1.32 7.27 2.69
N SER A 257 -1.38 8.48 3.21
CA SER A 257 -0.26 9.42 3.30
C SER A 257 -0.51 10.41 4.45
N LYS A 258 0.44 11.29 4.74
CA LYS A 258 0.25 12.33 5.75
C LYS A 258 -0.96 13.24 5.48
N ASP A 259 -1.35 13.44 4.21
CA ASP A 259 -2.36 14.42 3.80
C ASP A 259 -3.60 13.79 3.12
N ARG A 260 -3.66 12.45 2.98
CA ARG A 260 -4.78 11.75 2.36
C ARG A 260 -5.24 10.57 3.21
N MET A 261 -6.55 10.49 3.39
CA MET A 261 -7.23 9.42 4.14
C MET A 261 -8.35 8.82 3.29
N ILE A 262 -8.55 7.52 3.44
CA ILE A 262 -9.69 6.78 2.88
C ILE A 262 -10.58 6.39 4.06
N ALA A 263 -11.89 6.57 3.89
CA ALA A 263 -12.91 6.08 4.79
C ALA A 263 -13.83 5.11 4.06
N TYR A 264 -14.04 3.94 4.62
CA TYR A 264 -14.85 2.88 4.05
C TYR A 264 -16.22 2.88 4.69
N GLY A 265 -17.21 3.38 3.94
CA GLY A 265 -18.61 3.30 4.29
C GLY A 265 -19.28 2.05 3.71
N ASP A 266 -20.44 1.72 4.22
CA ASP A 266 -21.26 0.60 3.75
C ASP A 266 -21.88 0.86 2.35
N SER A 267 -21.99 2.13 1.93
CA SER A 267 -22.55 2.54 0.64
C SER A 267 -21.57 3.32 -0.24
N GLU A 268 -20.53 3.90 0.33
CA GLU A 268 -19.57 4.74 -0.40
C GLU A 268 -18.17 4.64 0.21
N ILE A 269 -17.15 4.81 -0.62
CA ILE A 269 -15.77 5.05 -0.17
C ILE A 269 -15.47 6.53 -0.33
N ILE A 270 -15.00 7.16 0.74
CA ILE A 270 -14.78 8.59 0.80
C ILE A 270 -13.29 8.87 0.91
N ILE A 271 -12.77 9.73 0.06
CA ILE A 271 -11.37 10.16 0.07
C ILE A 271 -11.30 11.60 0.60
N PHE A 272 -10.52 11.78 1.65
CA PHE A 272 -10.22 13.07 2.24
C PHE A 272 -8.81 13.51 1.90
N GLU A 273 -8.64 14.79 1.57
CA GLU A 273 -7.33 15.40 1.39
C GLU A 273 -7.22 16.73 2.14
N GLY A 274 -6.04 16.99 2.68
CA GLY A 274 -5.73 18.28 3.29
C GLY A 274 -4.53 18.22 4.21
N THR A 275 -3.66 19.21 4.06
CA THR A 275 -2.41 19.30 4.84
C THR A 275 -2.71 19.59 6.31
N GLN A 276 -3.72 20.43 6.60
CA GLN A 276 -4.07 20.87 7.97
C GLN A 276 -5.52 20.58 8.31
N LYS A 277 -6.44 20.82 7.37
CA LYS A 277 -7.89 20.65 7.51
C LYS A 277 -8.35 19.74 6.37
N PRO A 278 -8.45 18.42 6.59
CA PRO A 278 -8.91 17.49 5.56
C PRO A 278 -10.33 17.81 5.10
N LYS A 279 -10.58 17.64 3.81
CA LYS A 279 -11.88 17.81 3.15
C LYS A 279 -12.16 16.64 2.25
N VAL A 280 -13.41 16.31 2.04
CA VAL A 280 -13.85 15.35 1.02
C VAL A 280 -13.39 15.83 -0.36
N THR A 281 -12.70 15.00 -1.09
CA THR A 281 -12.25 15.26 -2.45
C THR A 281 -12.86 14.31 -3.46
N GLN A 282 -13.18 13.09 -3.04
CA GLN A 282 -13.84 12.08 -3.88
C GLN A 282 -14.80 11.26 -3.05
N GLU A 283 -15.90 10.87 -3.67
CA GLU A 283 -16.89 9.91 -3.17
C GLU A 283 -17.06 8.85 -4.26
N ILE A 284 -16.83 7.59 -3.93
CA ILE A 284 -16.96 6.45 -4.83
C ILE A 284 -18.15 5.65 -4.33
N VAL A 285 -19.28 5.80 -5.00
CA VAL A 285 -20.51 5.06 -4.67
C VAL A 285 -20.30 3.57 -5.02
N LEU A 286 -20.59 2.70 -4.08
CA LEU A 286 -20.54 1.26 -4.30
C LEU A 286 -21.72 0.86 -5.22
N ALA A 287 -21.40 0.09 -6.27
CA ALA A 287 -22.41 -0.33 -7.25
C ALA A 287 -23.37 -1.37 -6.67
N ASP A 288 -22.89 -2.16 -5.72
CA ASP A 288 -23.61 -3.22 -5.02
C ASP A 288 -22.89 -3.50 -3.67
N GLU A 289 -23.35 -4.49 -2.90
CA GLU A 289 -22.67 -4.95 -1.69
C GLU A 289 -21.27 -5.45 -2.01
N ALA A 290 -20.26 -4.79 -1.46
CA ALA A 290 -18.87 -5.15 -1.68
C ALA A 290 -18.51 -6.43 -0.91
N LYS A 291 -18.02 -7.44 -1.64
CA LYS A 291 -17.53 -8.69 -1.04
C LYS A 291 -16.17 -8.50 -0.36
N SER A 292 -15.33 -7.67 -0.94
CA SER A 292 -14.03 -7.31 -0.36
C SER A 292 -13.63 -5.91 -0.80
N ILE A 293 -13.00 -5.18 0.12
CA ILE A 293 -12.35 -3.89 -0.15
C ILE A 293 -10.92 -4.01 0.34
N PHE A 294 -9.97 -3.56 -0.47
CA PHE A 294 -8.55 -3.55 -0.13
C PHE A 294 -7.86 -2.34 -0.75
N HIS A 295 -6.78 -1.90 -0.15
CA HIS A 295 -6.08 -0.70 -0.60
C HIS A 295 -4.57 -0.77 -0.40
N ASN A 296 -3.91 0.17 -1.03
CA ASN A 296 -2.55 0.57 -0.70
C ASN A 296 -2.45 2.11 -0.76
N ASN A 297 -1.26 2.67 -0.80
CA ASN A 297 -1.06 4.13 -0.86
C ASN A 297 -1.39 4.77 -2.22
N LYS A 298 -1.80 3.99 -3.23
CA LYS A 298 -2.08 4.46 -4.60
C LYS A 298 -3.43 4.04 -5.15
N TYR A 299 -3.96 2.91 -4.70
CA TYR A 299 -5.11 2.27 -5.28
C TYR A 299 -6.09 1.76 -4.24
N ILE A 300 -7.35 1.71 -4.62
CA ILE A 300 -8.45 1.10 -3.89
C ILE A 300 -9.03 0.02 -4.79
N GLY A 301 -9.10 -1.22 -4.31
CA GLY A 301 -9.73 -2.34 -5.00
C GLY A 301 -11.04 -2.71 -4.32
N ILE A 302 -12.07 -2.96 -5.10
CA ILE A 302 -13.37 -3.40 -4.64
C ILE A 302 -13.74 -4.66 -5.43
N VAL A 303 -14.19 -5.68 -4.73
CA VAL A 303 -14.69 -6.90 -5.34
C VAL A 303 -16.18 -7.03 -5.07
N TYR A 304 -16.92 -7.30 -6.11
CA TYR A 304 -18.36 -7.61 -6.08
C TYR A 304 -18.60 -9.07 -6.47
N SER A 305 -19.74 -9.60 -6.09
CA SER A 305 -20.25 -10.86 -6.66
C SER A 305 -20.65 -10.65 -8.12
N ASN A 306 -20.43 -11.66 -8.96
CA ASN A 306 -20.92 -11.70 -10.33
C ASN A 306 -21.88 -12.89 -10.47
N ASP A 307 -22.97 -12.71 -11.21
CA ASP A 307 -23.98 -13.75 -11.43
C ASP A 307 -23.56 -14.82 -12.46
N ASP A 308 -22.41 -14.66 -13.12
CA ASP A 308 -21.88 -15.64 -14.07
C ASP A 308 -21.22 -16.81 -13.32
N GLU A 309 -21.67 -18.04 -13.59
CA GLU A 309 -21.16 -19.26 -12.94
C GLU A 309 -19.68 -19.56 -13.22
N THR A 310 -19.10 -18.98 -14.26
CA THR A 310 -17.71 -19.22 -14.66
C THR A 310 -16.77 -18.12 -14.18
N VAL A 311 -17.27 -16.90 -13.96
CA VAL A 311 -16.53 -15.72 -13.53
C VAL A 311 -17.30 -15.06 -12.38
N THR A 312 -17.24 -15.69 -11.22
CA THR A 312 -18.09 -15.42 -10.05
C THR A 312 -17.80 -14.08 -9.36
N HIS A 313 -16.75 -13.38 -9.76
CA HIS A 313 -16.32 -12.14 -9.13
C HIS A 313 -16.01 -11.05 -10.14
N HIS A 314 -16.36 -9.82 -9.78
CA HIS A 314 -16.01 -8.60 -10.51
C HIS A 314 -15.12 -7.74 -9.65
N ILE A 315 -13.97 -7.29 -10.16
CA ILE A 315 -13.05 -6.40 -9.47
C ILE A 315 -12.96 -5.06 -10.18
N THR A 316 -13.14 -3.98 -9.43
CA THR A 316 -12.85 -2.62 -9.87
C THR A 316 -11.73 -2.03 -9.03
N VAL A 317 -10.70 -1.49 -9.67
CA VAL A 317 -9.60 -0.77 -9.00
C VAL A 317 -9.66 0.69 -9.39
N TYR A 318 -9.64 1.55 -8.39
CA TYR A 318 -9.59 3.00 -8.52
C TYR A 318 -8.23 3.54 -8.10
N ASP A 319 -7.82 4.65 -8.72
CA ASP A 319 -6.75 5.47 -8.14
C ASP A 319 -7.30 6.40 -7.05
N MET A 320 -6.41 7.14 -6.39
CA MET A 320 -6.78 8.05 -5.31
C MET A 320 -7.52 9.32 -5.77
N HIS A 321 -7.80 9.45 -7.07
CA HIS A 321 -8.63 10.51 -7.64
C HIS A 321 -10.00 9.98 -8.10
N GLY A 322 -10.29 8.70 -7.81
CA GLY A 322 -11.54 8.04 -8.20
C GLY A 322 -11.59 7.59 -9.68
N TYR A 323 -10.46 7.64 -10.42
CA TYR A 323 -10.43 7.10 -11.78
C TYR A 323 -10.28 5.59 -11.77
N THR A 324 -11.11 4.90 -12.54
CA THR A 324 -11.03 3.45 -12.74
C THR A 324 -9.74 3.10 -13.49
N ILE A 325 -8.92 2.25 -12.89
CA ILE A 325 -7.64 1.76 -13.42
C ILE A 325 -7.77 0.33 -13.94
N MET A 326 -8.60 -0.48 -13.29
CA MET A 326 -8.92 -1.86 -13.64
C MET A 326 -10.43 -2.06 -13.47
N ASP A 327 -11.03 -2.78 -14.41
CA ASP A 327 -12.42 -3.20 -14.38
C ASP A 327 -12.48 -4.54 -15.07
N LYS A 328 -12.71 -5.64 -14.31
CA LYS A 328 -12.50 -6.98 -14.82
C LYS A 328 -13.21 -8.05 -14.01
N ASP A 329 -13.70 -9.08 -14.70
CA ASP A 329 -14.19 -10.31 -14.09
C ASP A 329 -13.06 -11.32 -13.87
N PHE A 330 -13.20 -12.13 -12.82
CA PHE A 330 -12.32 -13.27 -12.55
C PHE A 330 -13.08 -14.42 -11.87
N GLY A 331 -12.58 -15.64 -12.06
CA GLY A 331 -13.28 -16.86 -11.62
C GLY A 331 -12.60 -17.59 -10.47
N LEU A 332 -11.44 -17.14 -9.98
CA LEU A 332 -10.77 -17.78 -8.85
C LEU A 332 -11.56 -17.53 -7.55
N ASP A 333 -12.11 -18.59 -6.96
CA ASP A 333 -12.63 -18.50 -5.60
C ASP A 333 -11.49 -18.19 -4.64
N TYR A 334 -11.56 -17.04 -4.00
CA TYR A 334 -10.49 -16.53 -3.17
C TYR A 334 -10.84 -16.47 -1.69
N SER A 335 -9.85 -16.66 -0.85
CA SER A 335 -9.91 -16.38 0.59
C SER A 335 -9.19 -15.08 0.94
N LYS A 336 -8.28 -14.62 0.06
CA LYS A 336 -7.50 -13.40 0.26
C LYS A 336 -7.30 -12.65 -1.05
N ILE A 337 -7.48 -11.33 -1.00
CA ILE A 337 -7.14 -10.42 -2.08
C ILE A 337 -6.42 -9.21 -1.50
N GLU A 338 -5.31 -8.81 -2.09
CA GLU A 338 -4.50 -7.71 -1.59
C GLU A 338 -3.66 -7.07 -2.71
N PHE A 339 -3.22 -5.82 -2.49
CA PHE A 339 -2.13 -5.26 -3.28
C PHE A 339 -0.80 -5.69 -2.68
N LEU A 340 0.06 -6.26 -3.52
CA LEU A 340 1.44 -6.51 -3.15
C LEU A 340 2.24 -5.20 -3.09
N SER A 341 3.41 -5.21 -2.46
CA SER A 341 4.28 -4.03 -2.31
C SER A 341 4.70 -3.37 -3.63
N ASN A 342 4.66 -4.12 -4.75
CA ASN A 342 4.90 -3.62 -6.11
C ASN A 342 3.65 -3.09 -6.82
N ASN A 343 2.52 -2.95 -6.12
CA ASN A 343 1.19 -2.54 -6.58
C ASN A 343 0.48 -3.53 -7.53
N GLU A 344 0.88 -4.77 -7.59
CA GLU A 344 0.13 -5.83 -8.26
C GLU A 344 -1.01 -6.33 -7.37
N VAL A 345 -2.09 -6.78 -7.98
CA VAL A 345 -3.21 -7.40 -7.27
C VAL A 345 -2.94 -8.91 -7.19
N CYS A 346 -2.87 -9.42 -5.98
CA CYS A 346 -2.77 -10.85 -5.70
C CYS A 346 -4.13 -11.35 -5.21
N VAL A 347 -4.67 -12.31 -5.92
CA VAL A 347 -5.89 -13.04 -5.59
C VAL A 347 -5.48 -14.46 -5.25
N SER A 348 -5.78 -14.94 -4.06
CA SER A 348 -5.36 -16.28 -3.64
C SER A 348 -6.39 -16.99 -2.77
N ASN A 349 -6.34 -18.31 -2.82
CA ASN A 349 -6.95 -19.18 -1.84
C ASN A 349 -5.86 -20.04 -1.18
N ASP A 350 -6.27 -21.13 -0.55
CA ASP A 350 -5.35 -22.01 0.15
C ASP A 350 -4.25 -22.60 -0.77
N TYR A 351 -4.55 -22.81 -2.06
CA TYR A 351 -3.65 -23.54 -2.97
C TYR A 351 -3.39 -22.83 -4.29
N SER A 352 -4.24 -21.88 -4.70
CA SER A 352 -4.15 -21.22 -5.99
C SER A 352 -3.83 -19.73 -5.82
N CYS A 353 -3.05 -19.18 -6.75
CA CYS A 353 -2.68 -17.78 -6.75
C CYS A 353 -2.74 -17.20 -8.16
N ASP A 354 -3.50 -16.12 -8.31
CA ASP A 354 -3.55 -15.25 -9.48
C ASP A 354 -2.87 -13.91 -9.18
N ILE A 355 -2.02 -13.45 -10.07
CA ILE A 355 -1.42 -12.12 -9.98
C ILE A 355 -1.80 -11.31 -11.20
N TYR A 356 -2.33 -10.11 -10.95
CA TYR A 356 -2.66 -9.11 -11.97
C TYR A 356 -1.82 -7.86 -11.75
N THR A 357 -1.42 -7.20 -12.85
CA THR A 357 -0.92 -5.82 -12.71
C THR A 357 -2.05 -4.91 -12.21
N ALA A 358 -1.73 -3.74 -11.66
CA ALA A 358 -2.75 -2.77 -11.23
C ALA A 358 -3.73 -2.35 -12.34
N ARG A 359 -3.37 -2.56 -13.61
CA ARG A 359 -4.21 -2.29 -14.79
C ARG A 359 -4.97 -3.50 -15.31
N GLY A 360 -5.03 -4.60 -14.55
CA GLY A 360 -5.80 -5.78 -14.89
C GLY A 360 -5.16 -6.74 -15.90
N ILE A 361 -3.88 -6.56 -16.24
CA ILE A 361 -3.17 -7.53 -17.09
C ILE A 361 -2.90 -8.77 -16.26
N TYR A 362 -3.42 -9.91 -16.71
CA TYR A 362 -3.19 -11.22 -16.08
C TYR A 362 -1.74 -11.63 -16.28
N LYS A 363 -1.02 -11.75 -15.18
CA LYS A 363 0.43 -11.91 -15.19
C LYS A 363 0.89 -13.32 -14.85
N PHE A 364 0.27 -13.94 -13.87
CA PHE A 364 0.70 -15.22 -13.34
C PHE A 364 -0.48 -15.98 -12.74
N HIS A 365 -0.46 -17.31 -12.93
CA HIS A 365 -1.33 -18.27 -12.26
C HIS A 365 -0.52 -19.49 -11.88
N TYR A 366 -0.78 -20.02 -10.69
CA TYR A 366 -0.22 -21.30 -10.30
C TYR A 366 -1.04 -21.96 -9.18
N ASP A 367 -1.17 -23.30 -9.29
CA ASP A 367 -1.75 -24.17 -8.27
C ASP A 367 -0.61 -24.86 -7.51
N PHE A 368 -0.51 -24.59 -6.21
CA PHE A 368 0.51 -25.12 -5.32
C PHE A 368 0.04 -26.40 -4.67
N ASP A 369 0.96 -27.31 -4.36
CA ASP A 369 0.67 -28.53 -3.59
C ASP A 369 0.53 -28.24 -2.09
N GLU A 370 1.17 -27.18 -1.59
CA GLU A 370 1.12 -26.73 -0.19
C GLU A 370 0.28 -25.47 -0.03
N LYS A 371 -0.31 -25.32 1.16
CA LYS A 371 -1.14 -24.17 1.49
C LYS A 371 -0.35 -22.85 1.45
N ILE A 372 -0.89 -21.87 0.73
CA ILE A 372 -0.35 -20.51 0.65
C ILE A 372 -0.70 -19.74 1.92
N GLN A 373 0.29 -19.23 2.63
CA GLN A 373 0.11 -18.41 3.83
C GLN A 373 0.25 -16.91 3.49
N LYS A 374 1.25 -16.55 2.66
CA LYS A 374 1.49 -15.16 2.23
C LYS A 374 2.27 -15.15 0.92
N VAL A 375 1.99 -14.15 0.09
CA VAL A 375 2.76 -13.83 -1.10
C VAL A 375 3.41 -12.46 -0.90
N ILE A 376 4.71 -12.36 -1.12
CA ILE A 376 5.48 -11.13 -0.99
C ILE A 376 6.16 -10.84 -2.33
N ALA A 377 5.96 -9.64 -2.86
CA ALA A 377 6.60 -9.24 -4.11
C ALA A 377 8.08 -8.88 -3.90
N GLY A 378 8.94 -9.36 -4.79
CA GLY A 378 10.34 -8.95 -4.84
C GLY A 378 10.55 -7.70 -5.69
N GLY A 379 11.72 -7.06 -5.55
CA GLY A 379 12.03 -5.76 -6.14
C GLY A 379 12.06 -5.67 -7.67
N THR A 380 12.08 -6.79 -8.40
CA THR A 380 12.22 -6.80 -9.87
C THR A 380 10.91 -7.00 -10.64
N GLY A 381 9.77 -7.17 -9.93
CA GLY A 381 8.48 -7.48 -10.54
C GLY A 381 8.37 -8.88 -11.19
N LEU A 382 9.45 -9.67 -11.16
CA LEU A 382 9.46 -11.07 -11.59
C LEU A 382 9.77 -12.02 -10.44
N ASN A 383 10.26 -11.52 -9.34
CA ASN A 383 10.60 -12.31 -8.16
C ASN A 383 9.49 -12.20 -7.12
N TYR A 384 9.18 -13.33 -6.49
CA TYR A 384 8.23 -13.41 -5.38
C TYR A 384 8.78 -14.33 -4.31
N THR A 385 8.34 -14.13 -3.09
CA THR A 385 8.52 -15.04 -1.98
C THR A 385 7.17 -15.60 -1.61
N PHE A 386 6.99 -16.90 -1.78
CA PHE A 386 5.82 -17.63 -1.34
C PHE A 386 6.10 -18.25 0.03
N VAL A 387 5.33 -17.83 1.00
CA VAL A 387 5.30 -18.44 2.33
C VAL A 387 4.24 -19.54 2.26
N LEU A 388 4.69 -20.78 2.09
CA LEU A 388 3.84 -21.96 1.98
C LEU A 388 3.78 -22.69 3.34
N ASP A 389 2.88 -23.63 3.47
CA ASP A 389 2.87 -24.49 4.65
C ASP A 389 4.11 -25.39 4.67
N GLY A 390 4.90 -25.33 5.75
CA GLY A 390 6.13 -26.09 5.93
C GLY A 390 7.37 -25.54 5.21
N LYS A 391 7.27 -24.58 4.28
CA LYS A 391 8.43 -24.02 3.56
C LYS A 391 8.25 -22.57 3.11
N THR A 392 9.36 -21.93 2.83
CA THR A 392 9.37 -20.61 2.15
C THR A 392 10.14 -20.77 0.84
N GLU A 393 9.53 -20.37 -0.25
CA GLU A 393 10.13 -20.45 -1.59
C GLU A 393 10.29 -19.05 -2.19
N LYS A 394 11.50 -18.74 -2.61
CA LYS A 394 11.80 -17.59 -3.44
C LYS A 394 11.82 -18.03 -4.88
N ILE A 395 10.96 -17.42 -5.69
CA ILE A 395 10.77 -17.82 -7.08
C ILE A 395 11.05 -16.66 -8.03
N ARG A 396 11.28 -17.01 -9.28
CA ARG A 396 11.36 -16.08 -10.41
C ARG A 396 10.47 -16.58 -11.54
N LEU A 397 9.51 -15.76 -11.97
CA LEU A 397 8.65 -16.05 -13.10
C LEU A 397 9.45 -16.19 -14.41
N LYS A 398 9.08 -17.14 -15.28
CA LYS A 398 9.74 -17.41 -16.56
C LYS A 398 8.78 -17.68 -17.71
#